data_a1420778aeee784a4bd449b8f22edd95
#
_entry.id   a1420778aeee784a4bd449b8f22edd95
#
_cell.length_a   1.000
_cell.length_b   1.000
_cell.length_c   1.000
_cell.angle_alpha   90.00
_cell.angle_beta   90.00
_cell.angle_gamma   90.00
#
_symmetry.space_group_name_H-M   'P 1'
#
loop_
_entity.id
_entity.type
_entity.pdbx_description
1 polymer ?
#
loop_
_entity_poly.entity_id
_entity_poly.type
_entity_poly.pdbx_seq_one_letter_code
_entity_poly.pdbx_strand_id
1 'polypeptide(L)'
;MDKILLQQSINKFQSDLFNSIKTKSYNGTSYQNGQKAKEALIRSQTLIFNVHESVKQSFYKTLTAKTTYSWSVHPPLNQTAPELKIYGKLKGKDQDIVYLRTPIKNTVISDGPNIGQIDSVGIDATMRSIIIGVRSQMSSVDKNFDTLMERAFAETLNLRLRAPVITMGEVYVLPIEELDDQAMLENKVVFCGRKVKVDKFIRTFDSFSGRSDLKLDDQYKYDASALVLVDFKQTPPKIIFSKDDLKQYDYSDDICSMFEHICAEGFDERLLKNYIKFQTDSGL
;
A
#
# COMPACT_ATOMS: atom_id res chain seq x y z
N MET A 1 8.25 2.56 -9.21
CA MET A 1 8.10 3.62 -8.17
C MET A 1 9.34 4.50 -8.18
N ASP A 2 9.21 5.80 -7.92
CA ASP A 2 10.34 6.74 -7.84
C ASP A 2 11.17 6.46 -6.57
N LYS A 3 12.41 5.99 -6.74
CA LYS A 3 13.30 5.57 -5.65
C LYS A 3 13.68 6.73 -4.73
N ILE A 4 13.83 7.95 -5.26
CA ILE A 4 14.23 9.13 -4.47
C ILE A 4 13.09 9.55 -3.55
N LEU A 5 11.87 9.65 -4.08
CA LEU A 5 10.69 10.01 -3.28
C LEU A 5 10.43 8.98 -2.19
N LEU A 6 10.52 7.69 -2.52
CA LEU A 6 10.33 6.63 -1.53
C LEU A 6 11.42 6.67 -0.44
N GLN A 7 12.69 6.88 -0.81
CA GLN A 7 13.78 6.97 0.17
C GLN A 7 13.59 8.15 1.13
N GLN A 8 13.18 9.32 0.62
CA GLN A 8 12.90 10.49 1.46
C GLN A 8 11.76 10.19 2.47
N SER A 9 10.70 9.52 2.01
CA SER A 9 9.58 9.12 2.88
C SER A 9 10.01 8.13 3.96
N ILE A 10 10.82 7.14 3.62
CA ILE A 10 11.30 6.12 4.57
C ILE A 10 12.32 6.72 5.54
N ASN A 11 13.15 7.68 5.12
CA ASN A 11 14.04 8.42 6.04
C ASN A 11 13.22 9.16 7.11
N LYS A 12 12.17 9.86 6.68
CA LYS A 12 11.27 10.57 7.60
C LYS A 12 10.52 9.58 8.51
N PHE A 13 10.04 8.48 7.96
CA PHE A 13 9.38 7.41 8.71
C PHE A 13 10.27 6.90 9.85
N GLN A 14 11.56 6.56 9.56
CA GLN A 14 12.51 6.13 10.58
C GLN A 14 12.74 7.22 11.63
N SER A 15 12.97 8.46 11.20
CA SER A 15 13.21 9.58 12.10
C SER A 15 12.05 9.80 13.07
N ASP A 16 10.82 9.86 12.56
CA ASP A 16 9.61 10.07 13.37
C ASP A 16 9.40 8.90 14.35
N LEU A 17 9.57 7.66 13.87
CA LEU A 17 9.45 6.45 14.67
C LEU A 17 10.47 6.43 15.82
N PHE A 18 11.75 6.63 15.52
CA PHE A 18 12.81 6.58 16.52
C PHE A 18 12.73 7.73 17.51
N ASN A 19 12.37 8.93 17.03
CA ASN A 19 12.16 10.08 17.89
C ASN A 19 11.02 9.84 18.89
N SER A 20 9.88 9.32 18.42
CA SER A 20 8.75 9.04 19.30
C SER A 20 9.11 8.06 20.43
N ILE A 21 9.91 7.03 20.13
CA ILE A 21 10.37 6.06 21.14
C ILE A 21 11.31 6.72 22.13
N LYS A 22 12.35 7.42 21.66
CA LYS A 22 13.40 8.03 22.49
C LYS A 22 12.85 9.11 23.41
N THR A 23 11.95 9.94 22.92
CA THR A 23 11.36 11.05 23.66
C THR A 23 10.11 10.65 24.45
N LYS A 24 9.63 9.40 24.26
CA LYS A 24 8.34 8.91 24.78
C LYS A 24 7.19 9.90 24.54
N SER A 25 7.18 10.57 23.37
CA SER A 25 6.20 11.60 23.03
C SER A 25 5.78 11.54 21.57
N TYR A 26 4.56 11.98 21.30
CA TYR A 26 4.05 12.16 19.95
C TYR A 26 3.02 13.30 19.95
N ASN A 27 3.11 14.19 18.96
CA ASN A 27 2.20 15.33 18.75
C ASN A 27 1.95 16.17 20.03
N GLY A 28 3.05 16.51 20.75
CA GLY A 28 2.98 17.29 21.98
C GLY A 28 2.51 16.53 23.23
N THR A 29 2.08 15.28 23.08
CA THR A 29 1.64 14.43 24.19
C THR A 29 2.79 13.53 24.66
N SER A 30 3.05 13.50 25.98
CA SER A 30 3.99 12.56 26.60
C SER A 30 3.27 11.28 27.02
N TYR A 31 3.94 10.14 26.83
CA TYR A 31 3.45 8.81 27.16
C TYR A 31 4.29 8.16 28.27
N GLN A 32 3.79 7.09 28.84
CA GLN A 32 4.48 6.36 29.91
C GLN A 32 5.89 5.90 29.50
N ASN A 33 6.03 5.42 28.26
CA ASN A 33 7.28 4.92 27.70
C ASN A 33 7.28 5.02 26.15
N GLY A 34 8.41 4.68 25.54
CA GLY A 34 8.58 4.73 24.09
C GLY A 34 7.69 3.76 23.32
N GLN A 35 7.33 2.61 23.93
CA GLN A 35 6.39 1.67 23.30
C GLN A 35 5.01 2.30 23.14
N LYS A 36 4.50 2.99 24.18
CA LYS A 36 3.20 3.67 24.11
C LYS A 36 3.21 4.85 23.15
N ALA A 37 4.31 5.59 23.08
CA ALA A 37 4.45 6.67 22.11
C ALA A 37 4.47 6.11 20.66
N LYS A 38 5.20 5.02 20.41
CA LYS A 38 5.18 4.31 19.10
C LYS A 38 3.77 3.84 18.75
N GLU A 39 3.04 3.21 19.68
CA GLU A 39 1.66 2.78 19.43
C GLU A 39 0.74 3.94 19.03
N ALA A 40 0.85 5.08 19.71
CA ALA A 40 0.08 6.28 19.39
C ALA A 40 0.43 6.83 18.00
N LEU A 41 1.73 6.90 17.67
CA LEU A 41 2.22 7.33 16.37
C LEU A 41 1.73 6.42 15.24
N ILE A 42 1.76 5.09 15.41
CA ILE A 42 1.27 4.14 14.41
C ILE A 42 -0.25 4.30 14.22
N ARG A 43 -1.01 4.39 15.33
CA ARG A 43 -2.48 4.56 15.25
C ARG A 43 -2.91 5.86 14.58
N SER A 44 -2.11 6.91 14.67
CA SER A 44 -2.38 8.19 14.00
C SER A 44 -2.21 8.14 12.47
N GLN A 45 -1.65 7.06 11.95
CA GLN A 45 -1.30 6.89 10.53
C GLN A 45 -0.25 7.88 9.98
N THR A 46 0.28 8.79 10.81
CA THR A 46 1.25 9.82 10.37
C THR A 46 2.47 9.23 9.66
N LEU A 47 2.96 8.07 10.15
CA LEU A 47 4.10 7.41 9.51
C LEU A 47 3.83 7.02 8.07
N ILE A 48 2.64 6.47 7.81
CA ILE A 48 2.31 5.94 6.49
C ILE A 48 1.91 7.05 5.50
N PHE A 49 1.41 8.20 5.96
CA PHE A 49 1.03 9.31 5.09
C PHE A 49 2.18 9.84 4.23
N ASN A 50 3.42 9.83 4.74
CA ASN A 50 4.58 10.20 3.94
C ASN A 50 4.80 9.21 2.79
N VAL A 51 4.56 7.92 3.03
CA VAL A 51 4.64 6.87 2.00
C VAL A 51 3.50 7.02 1.00
N HIS A 52 2.25 7.30 1.47
CA HIS A 52 1.12 7.61 0.57
C HIS A 52 1.49 8.70 -0.42
N GLU A 53 2.09 9.80 0.07
CA GLU A 53 2.43 10.92 -0.80
C GLU A 53 3.51 10.55 -1.83
N SER A 54 4.54 9.80 -1.44
CA SER A 54 5.56 9.36 -2.39
C SER A 54 4.99 8.43 -3.47
N VAL A 55 4.08 7.54 -3.10
CA VAL A 55 3.36 6.66 -4.04
C VAL A 55 2.49 7.47 -4.98
N LYS A 56 1.69 8.42 -4.45
CA LYS A 56 0.85 9.31 -5.25
C LYS A 56 1.65 10.07 -6.30
N GLN A 57 2.71 10.75 -5.87
CA GLN A 57 3.53 11.56 -6.78
C GLN A 57 4.22 10.70 -7.84
N SER A 58 4.78 9.56 -7.44
CA SER A 58 5.46 8.63 -8.35
C SER A 58 4.50 8.13 -9.43
N PHE A 59 3.37 7.60 -9.02
CA PHE A 59 2.42 7.02 -9.98
C PHE A 59 1.73 8.10 -10.83
N TYR A 60 1.40 9.27 -10.27
CA TYR A 60 0.83 10.39 -11.03
C TYR A 60 1.76 10.85 -12.15
N LYS A 61 3.06 10.96 -11.88
CA LYS A 61 4.08 11.27 -12.87
C LYS A 61 4.11 10.24 -14.02
N THR A 62 4.09 8.96 -13.68
CA THR A 62 4.05 7.87 -14.67
C THR A 62 2.75 7.90 -15.48
N LEU A 63 1.62 8.10 -14.82
CA LEU A 63 0.29 8.12 -15.42
C LEU A 63 0.14 9.26 -16.42
N THR A 64 0.53 10.48 -16.03
CA THR A 64 0.44 11.67 -16.90
C THR A 64 1.45 11.66 -18.06
N ALA A 65 2.61 11.05 -17.86
CA ALA A 65 3.60 10.90 -18.93
C ALA A 65 3.20 9.87 -20.01
N LYS A 66 2.38 8.87 -19.66
CA LYS A 66 2.09 7.71 -20.54
C LYS A 66 0.63 7.61 -20.96
N THR A 67 -0.24 8.48 -20.48
CA THR A 67 -1.64 8.53 -20.90
C THR A 67 -2.05 9.95 -21.27
N THR A 68 -3.04 10.07 -22.18
CA THR A 68 -3.60 11.36 -22.60
C THR A 68 -4.88 11.72 -21.83
N TYR A 69 -5.26 10.90 -20.84
CA TYR A 69 -6.48 11.14 -20.08
C TYR A 69 -6.32 12.23 -19.05
N SER A 70 -7.43 12.91 -18.74
CA SER A 70 -7.49 13.83 -17.61
C SER A 70 -7.75 13.04 -16.32
N TRP A 71 -6.88 13.23 -15.33
CA TRP A 71 -6.92 12.52 -14.06
C TRP A 71 -7.15 13.49 -12.90
N SER A 72 -8.04 13.12 -11.98
CA SER A 72 -8.09 13.69 -10.64
C SER A 72 -7.54 12.67 -9.63
N VAL A 73 -6.86 13.17 -8.61
CA VAL A 73 -6.21 12.36 -7.57
C VAL A 73 -6.87 12.64 -6.22
N HIS A 74 -7.22 11.62 -5.49
CA HIS A 74 -7.85 11.71 -4.17
C HIS A 74 -7.09 10.84 -3.14
N PRO A 75 -6.68 11.40 -2.00
CA PRO A 75 -6.61 12.84 -1.74
C PRO A 75 -5.73 13.58 -2.76
N PRO A 76 -5.91 14.88 -2.97
CA PRO A 76 -5.06 15.66 -3.88
C PRO A 76 -3.56 15.54 -3.53
N LEU A 77 -2.67 15.79 -4.49
CA LEU A 77 -1.23 15.80 -4.22
C LEU A 77 -0.90 16.76 -3.07
N ASN A 78 0.02 16.35 -2.21
CA ASN A 78 0.44 17.06 -1.00
C ASN A 78 -0.67 17.22 0.07
N GLN A 79 -1.73 16.42 -0.02
CA GLN A 79 -2.80 16.37 0.98
C GLN A 79 -3.05 14.92 1.42
N THR A 80 -3.46 14.76 2.68
CA THR A 80 -3.79 13.44 3.26
C THR A 80 -5.30 13.21 3.38
N ALA A 81 -6.11 14.23 3.07
CA ALA A 81 -7.56 14.21 3.14
C ALA A 81 -8.17 15.18 2.09
N PRO A 82 -9.44 15.02 1.73
CA PRO A 82 -10.29 13.88 2.08
C PRO A 82 -9.97 12.63 1.24
N GLU A 83 -10.04 11.48 1.88
CA GLU A 83 -10.09 10.19 1.17
C GLU A 83 -11.40 10.09 0.37
N LEU A 84 -11.39 9.28 -0.69
CA LEU A 84 -12.56 9.08 -1.54
C LEU A 84 -13.21 7.73 -1.27
N LYS A 85 -14.52 7.77 -0.97
CA LYS A 85 -15.30 6.55 -0.79
C LYS A 85 -15.61 5.90 -2.12
N ILE A 86 -15.19 4.64 -2.26
CA ILE A 86 -15.55 3.78 -3.38
C ILE A 86 -16.44 2.64 -2.89
N TYR A 87 -17.57 2.46 -3.55
CA TYR A 87 -18.50 1.39 -3.21
C TYR A 87 -18.13 0.09 -3.92
N GLY A 88 -17.99 -0.97 -3.13
CA GLY A 88 -17.94 -2.35 -3.59
C GLY A 88 -19.31 -3.02 -3.53
N LYS A 89 -19.36 -4.34 -3.71
CA LYS A 89 -20.60 -5.13 -3.68
C LYS A 89 -21.29 -5.11 -2.33
N LEU A 90 -20.52 -5.28 -1.25
CA LEU A 90 -21.06 -5.40 0.12
C LEU A 90 -20.96 -4.09 0.93
N LYS A 91 -19.91 -3.30 0.70
CA LYS A 91 -19.69 -2.06 1.46
C LYS A 91 -18.91 -1.02 0.67
N GLY A 92 -19.16 0.26 0.97
CA GLY A 92 -18.27 1.35 0.60
C GLY A 92 -17.10 1.46 1.58
N LYS A 93 -15.94 1.88 1.09
CA LYS A 93 -14.74 2.13 1.88
C LYS A 93 -14.01 3.36 1.36
N ASP A 94 -13.53 4.20 2.28
CA ASP A 94 -12.61 5.26 1.95
C ASP A 94 -11.27 4.64 1.55
N GLN A 95 -10.70 5.10 0.42
CA GLN A 95 -9.52 4.50 -0.21
C GLN A 95 -8.31 5.42 -0.02
N ASP A 96 -7.16 4.82 0.26
CA ASP A 96 -5.92 5.54 0.56
C ASP A 96 -5.48 6.45 -0.60
N ILE A 97 -5.52 5.95 -1.84
CA ILE A 97 -5.21 6.72 -3.06
C ILE A 97 -6.15 6.29 -4.17
N VAL A 98 -6.81 7.25 -4.82
CA VAL A 98 -7.67 7.01 -5.98
C VAL A 98 -7.31 7.95 -7.11
N TYR A 99 -7.10 7.40 -8.30
CA TYR A 99 -7.00 8.15 -9.54
C TYR A 99 -8.30 7.96 -10.33
N LEU A 100 -9.02 9.04 -10.56
CA LEU A 100 -10.26 9.02 -11.32
C LEU A 100 -10.05 9.60 -12.70
N ARG A 101 -10.50 8.87 -13.71
CA ARG A 101 -10.64 9.35 -15.07
C ARG A 101 -12.00 9.99 -15.27
N THR A 102 -12.03 11.24 -15.74
CA THR A 102 -13.28 11.96 -16.02
C THR A 102 -13.95 11.44 -17.32
N PRO A 103 -15.28 11.61 -17.47
CA PRO A 103 -16.21 12.25 -16.55
C PRO A 103 -16.68 11.35 -15.39
N ILE A 104 -17.15 11.99 -14.30
CA ILE A 104 -17.75 11.36 -13.14
C ILE A 104 -19.25 11.67 -13.15
N LYS A 105 -20.08 10.66 -12.86
CA LYS A 105 -21.53 10.82 -12.79
C LYS A 105 -22.08 10.05 -11.59
N ASN A 106 -22.71 10.75 -10.67
CA ASN A 106 -23.38 10.15 -9.53
C ASN A 106 -24.40 9.09 -9.98
N THR A 107 -24.45 7.98 -9.27
CA THR A 107 -25.45 6.94 -9.50
C THR A 107 -26.07 6.49 -8.17
N VAL A 108 -27.34 6.03 -8.22
CA VAL A 108 -27.98 5.38 -7.08
C VAL A 108 -27.66 3.90 -7.15
N ILE A 109 -27.22 3.31 -6.05
CA ILE A 109 -26.92 1.88 -5.96
C ILE A 109 -28.25 1.13 -5.98
N SER A 110 -28.41 0.18 -6.91
CA SER A 110 -29.65 -0.50 -7.19
C SER A 110 -29.79 -1.87 -6.51
N ASP A 111 -28.69 -2.42 -5.95
CA ASP A 111 -28.68 -3.74 -5.36
C ASP A 111 -27.73 -3.88 -4.15
N GLY A 112 -27.87 -4.98 -3.42
CA GLY A 112 -27.03 -5.34 -2.28
C GLY A 112 -27.29 -4.49 -1.02
N PRO A 113 -26.41 -4.59 -0.02
CA PRO A 113 -26.58 -3.93 1.27
C PRO A 113 -26.55 -2.39 1.21
N ASN A 114 -26.03 -1.82 0.12
CA ASN A 114 -25.94 -0.37 -0.09
C ASN A 114 -27.07 0.20 -0.96
N ILE A 115 -28.14 -0.57 -1.22
CA ILE A 115 -29.26 -0.14 -2.06
C ILE A 115 -29.83 1.20 -1.61
N GLY A 116 -30.07 2.11 -2.56
CA GLY A 116 -30.59 3.46 -2.31
C GLY A 116 -29.53 4.49 -1.93
N GLN A 117 -28.30 4.10 -1.62
CA GLN A 117 -27.23 5.06 -1.34
C GLN A 117 -26.73 5.71 -2.65
N ILE A 118 -26.29 6.96 -2.54
CA ILE A 118 -25.71 7.70 -3.65
C ILE A 118 -24.21 7.37 -3.72
N ASP A 119 -23.83 6.78 -4.85
CA ASP A 119 -22.42 6.64 -5.23
C ASP A 119 -21.99 7.89 -5.99
N SER A 120 -21.19 8.74 -5.33
CA SER A 120 -20.72 10.02 -5.87
C SER A 120 -19.73 9.87 -7.04
N VAL A 121 -19.12 8.70 -7.19
CA VAL A 121 -18.20 8.38 -8.29
C VAL A 121 -18.95 7.75 -9.46
N GLY A 122 -19.86 6.86 -9.16
CA GLY A 122 -20.62 6.07 -10.13
C GLY A 122 -19.85 4.88 -10.68
N ILE A 123 -20.57 3.88 -11.14
CA ILE A 123 -19.99 2.60 -11.56
C ILE A 123 -19.04 2.76 -12.75
N ASP A 124 -19.38 3.58 -13.75
CA ASP A 124 -18.57 3.75 -14.95
C ASP A 124 -17.22 4.41 -14.65
N ALA A 125 -17.20 5.44 -13.79
CA ALA A 125 -15.96 6.07 -13.35
C ALA A 125 -15.15 5.14 -12.44
N THR A 126 -15.82 4.37 -11.58
CA THR A 126 -15.18 3.34 -10.74
C THR A 126 -14.49 2.29 -11.59
N MET A 127 -15.12 1.77 -12.65
CA MET A 127 -14.48 0.82 -13.57
C MET A 127 -13.24 1.38 -14.27
N ARG A 128 -13.20 2.70 -14.50
CA ARG A 128 -12.06 3.39 -15.13
C ARG A 128 -11.06 3.97 -14.12
N SER A 129 -11.22 3.69 -12.84
CA SER A 129 -10.33 4.19 -11.80
C SER A 129 -9.16 3.27 -11.50
N ILE A 130 -8.13 3.85 -10.87
CA ILE A 130 -7.00 3.12 -10.29
C ILE A 130 -6.99 3.43 -8.80
N ILE A 131 -6.97 2.38 -7.97
CA ILE A 131 -6.91 2.48 -6.51
C ILE A 131 -5.59 1.90 -6.06
N ILE A 132 -4.90 2.57 -5.14
CA ILE A 132 -3.69 2.05 -4.52
C ILE A 132 -3.86 2.09 -3.01
N GLY A 133 -3.84 0.90 -2.38
CA GLY A 133 -3.73 0.75 -0.94
C GLY A 133 -2.27 0.95 -0.51
N VAL A 134 -2.04 1.64 0.62
CA VAL A 134 -0.69 1.85 1.15
C VAL A 134 -0.70 1.55 2.64
N ARG A 135 0.03 0.53 3.05
CA ARG A 135 0.02 0.01 4.42
C ARG A 135 1.41 -0.23 4.96
N SER A 136 1.51 -0.31 6.28
CA SER A 136 2.72 -0.77 6.95
C SER A 136 2.39 -1.67 8.13
N GLN A 137 3.29 -2.61 8.42
CA GLN A 137 3.22 -3.47 9.60
C GLN A 137 4.55 -3.36 10.35
N MET A 138 4.57 -2.60 11.45
CA MET A 138 5.79 -2.26 12.18
C MET A 138 5.93 -2.99 13.51
N SER A 139 5.00 -3.86 13.85
CA SER A 139 5.03 -4.70 15.06
C SER A 139 4.14 -5.91 14.91
N SER A 140 4.49 -6.99 15.59
CA SER A 140 3.77 -8.27 15.51
C SER A 140 3.56 -8.73 14.05
N VAL A 141 4.59 -8.56 13.24
CA VAL A 141 4.52 -8.73 11.77
C VAL A 141 4.02 -10.14 11.44
N ASP A 142 4.69 -11.16 11.97
CA ASP A 142 4.31 -12.55 11.71
C ASP A 142 2.93 -12.94 12.28
N LYS A 143 2.53 -12.34 13.40
CA LYS A 143 1.25 -12.65 14.07
C LYS A 143 0.04 -12.09 13.30
N ASN A 144 0.20 -10.96 12.62
CA ASN A 144 -0.88 -10.30 11.88
C ASN A 144 -0.97 -10.76 10.42
N PHE A 145 -0.13 -11.71 10.02
CA PHE A 145 -0.07 -12.16 8.65
C PHE A 145 -1.42 -12.67 8.12
N ASP A 146 -2.09 -13.54 8.85
CA ASP A 146 -3.36 -14.14 8.39
C ASP A 146 -4.45 -13.05 8.24
N THR A 147 -4.53 -12.11 9.19
CA THR A 147 -5.45 -10.96 9.07
C THR A 147 -5.15 -10.08 7.86
N LEU A 148 -3.86 -9.91 7.51
CA LEU A 148 -3.46 -9.20 6.30
C LEU A 148 -4.00 -9.88 5.06
N MET A 149 -3.83 -11.20 4.98
CA MET A 149 -4.28 -12.03 3.86
C MET A 149 -5.79 -11.95 3.66
N GLU A 150 -6.55 -12.16 4.73
CA GLU A 150 -8.01 -12.09 4.70
C GLU A 150 -8.51 -10.70 4.24
N ARG A 151 -7.88 -9.64 4.72
CA ARG A 151 -8.24 -8.27 4.31
C ARG A 151 -7.95 -8.02 2.84
N ALA A 152 -6.78 -8.40 2.36
CA ALA A 152 -6.39 -8.22 0.96
C ALA A 152 -7.38 -8.92 0.03
N PHE A 153 -7.69 -10.19 0.34
CA PHE A 153 -8.64 -11.00 -0.40
C PHE A 153 -10.06 -10.39 -0.40
N ALA A 154 -10.57 -10.03 0.78
CA ALA A 154 -11.91 -9.47 0.92
C ALA A 154 -12.05 -8.10 0.24
N GLU A 155 -11.03 -7.26 0.26
CA GLU A 155 -11.08 -5.92 -0.32
C GLU A 155 -11.13 -5.97 -1.84
N THR A 156 -10.25 -6.73 -2.46
CA THR A 156 -10.23 -6.89 -3.92
C THR A 156 -11.53 -7.48 -4.44
N LEU A 157 -12.03 -8.54 -3.82
CA LEU A 157 -13.31 -9.14 -4.21
C LEU A 157 -14.50 -8.20 -4.01
N ASN A 158 -14.56 -7.49 -2.87
CA ASN A 158 -15.65 -6.55 -2.61
C ASN A 158 -15.78 -5.47 -3.70
N LEU A 159 -14.65 -4.94 -4.16
CA LEU A 159 -14.65 -3.91 -5.22
C LEU A 159 -14.93 -4.51 -6.58
N ARG A 160 -14.32 -5.62 -6.95
CA ARG A 160 -14.42 -6.19 -8.29
C ARG A 160 -15.70 -6.94 -8.56
N LEU A 161 -16.36 -7.47 -7.55
CA LEU A 161 -17.73 -8.01 -7.71
C LEU A 161 -18.75 -6.94 -8.14
N ARG A 162 -18.44 -5.65 -7.93
CA ARG A 162 -19.24 -4.53 -8.44
C ARG A 162 -18.63 -3.87 -9.68
N ALA A 163 -17.31 -3.70 -9.70
CA ALA A 163 -16.57 -3.03 -10.77
C ALA A 163 -15.43 -3.95 -11.30
N PRO A 164 -15.73 -4.95 -12.14
CA PRO A 164 -14.76 -6.00 -12.50
C PRO A 164 -13.46 -5.50 -13.14
N VAL A 165 -13.50 -4.36 -13.81
CA VAL A 165 -12.38 -3.79 -14.56
C VAL A 165 -11.52 -2.83 -13.72
N ILE A 166 -11.97 -2.47 -12.51
CA ILE A 166 -11.22 -1.58 -11.63
C ILE A 166 -9.78 -2.07 -11.44
N THR A 167 -8.84 -1.15 -11.53
CA THR A 167 -7.42 -1.46 -11.35
C THR A 167 -7.00 -1.20 -9.90
N MET A 168 -6.34 -2.16 -9.29
CA MET A 168 -5.98 -2.12 -7.88
C MET A 168 -4.50 -2.42 -7.67
N GLY A 169 -3.80 -1.49 -7.01
CA GLY A 169 -2.44 -1.67 -6.53
C GLY A 169 -2.37 -1.78 -5.02
N GLU A 170 -1.33 -2.41 -4.50
CA GLU A 170 -1.04 -2.47 -3.06
C GLU A 170 0.43 -2.16 -2.81
N VAL A 171 0.71 -1.23 -1.89
CA VAL A 171 2.07 -0.94 -1.41
C VAL A 171 2.12 -1.29 0.08
N TYR A 172 3.02 -2.18 0.45
CA TYR A 172 3.12 -2.68 1.82
C TYR A 172 4.53 -2.54 2.37
N VAL A 173 4.69 -1.75 3.43
CA VAL A 173 5.99 -1.49 4.07
C VAL A 173 6.19 -2.45 5.23
N LEU A 174 7.29 -3.20 5.19
CA LEU A 174 7.71 -4.14 6.24
C LEU A 174 9.15 -3.88 6.68
N PRO A 175 9.45 -3.94 7.99
CA PRO A 175 10.83 -4.04 8.46
C PRO A 175 11.37 -5.45 8.19
N ILE A 176 12.65 -5.58 7.90
CA ILE A 176 13.31 -6.90 7.86
C ILE A 176 13.60 -7.45 9.25
N GLU A 177 13.56 -6.60 10.26
CA GLU A 177 13.71 -6.96 11.67
C GLU A 177 12.85 -6.05 12.55
N GLU A 178 12.21 -6.63 13.55
CA GLU A 178 11.37 -5.88 14.50
C GLU A 178 12.18 -5.20 15.59
N LEU A 179 11.64 -4.09 16.13
CA LEU A 179 12.15 -3.45 17.33
C LEU A 179 11.89 -4.31 18.57
N ASP A 180 12.81 -4.25 19.52
CA ASP A 180 12.71 -4.94 20.80
C ASP A 180 11.70 -4.23 21.73
N ASP A 181 10.64 -4.93 22.12
CA ASP A 181 9.56 -4.38 22.93
C ASP A 181 10.05 -4.00 24.35
N GLN A 182 10.98 -4.77 24.94
CA GLN A 182 11.51 -4.47 26.28
C GLN A 182 12.40 -3.22 26.26
N ALA A 183 13.26 -3.08 25.27
CA ALA A 183 14.08 -1.89 25.09
C ALA A 183 13.23 -0.62 24.91
N MET A 184 12.08 -0.72 24.23
CA MET A 184 11.17 0.42 24.08
C MET A 184 10.47 0.82 25.39
N LEU A 185 10.29 -0.08 26.35
CA LEU A 185 9.83 0.30 27.69
C LEU A 185 10.84 1.22 28.40
N GLU A 186 12.12 1.07 28.06
CA GLU A 186 13.23 1.92 28.54
C GLU A 186 13.52 3.12 27.62
N ASN A 187 12.64 3.40 26.66
CA ASN A 187 12.79 4.47 25.65
C ASN A 187 14.01 4.30 24.75
N LYS A 188 14.47 3.07 24.55
CA LYS A 188 15.61 2.72 23.72
C LYS A 188 15.13 2.16 22.37
N VAL A 189 15.85 2.52 21.30
CA VAL A 189 15.67 1.93 19.97
C VAL A 189 16.70 0.81 19.81
N VAL A 190 16.26 -0.41 19.96
CA VAL A 190 17.04 -1.63 19.81
C VAL A 190 16.26 -2.60 18.94
N PHE A 191 16.93 -3.37 18.11
CA PHE A 191 16.32 -4.42 17.29
C PHE A 191 16.43 -5.77 18.01
N CYS A 192 15.40 -6.60 17.88
CA CYS A 192 15.28 -7.85 18.66
C CYS A 192 16.22 -8.98 18.22
N GLY A 193 17.01 -8.79 17.16
CA GLY A 193 17.90 -9.82 16.59
C GLY A 193 17.17 -10.90 15.78
N ARG A 194 15.82 -10.91 15.81
CA ARG A 194 15.00 -11.87 15.07
C ARG A 194 14.51 -11.25 13.76
N LYS A 195 14.93 -11.85 12.65
CA LYS A 195 14.42 -11.49 11.32
C LYS A 195 12.94 -11.84 11.18
N VAL A 196 12.18 -10.96 10.53
CA VAL A 196 10.83 -11.23 10.06
C VAL A 196 10.87 -12.36 9.02
N LYS A 197 9.84 -13.18 8.94
CA LYS A 197 9.72 -14.26 7.93
C LYS A 197 9.38 -13.66 6.57
N VAL A 198 10.31 -12.87 6.04
CA VAL A 198 10.14 -12.10 4.78
C VAL A 198 9.79 -13.02 3.60
N ASP A 199 10.37 -14.23 3.55
CA ASP A 199 10.08 -15.24 2.53
C ASP A 199 8.58 -15.61 2.48
N LYS A 200 7.93 -15.73 3.63
CA LYS A 200 6.47 -15.98 3.71
C LYS A 200 5.68 -14.83 3.07
N PHE A 201 6.06 -13.59 3.37
CA PHE A 201 5.42 -12.42 2.76
C PHE A 201 5.67 -12.34 1.26
N ILE A 202 6.89 -12.60 0.79
CA ILE A 202 7.23 -12.59 -0.62
C ILE A 202 6.39 -13.60 -1.39
N ARG A 203 6.35 -14.87 -0.97
CA ARG A 203 5.55 -15.93 -1.62
C ARG A 203 4.08 -15.55 -1.70
N THR A 204 3.57 -14.96 -0.66
CA THR A 204 2.17 -14.59 -0.57
C THR A 204 1.83 -13.40 -1.46
N PHE A 205 2.61 -12.31 -1.38
CA PHE A 205 2.38 -11.14 -2.22
C PHE A 205 2.58 -11.46 -3.70
N ASP A 206 3.51 -12.33 -4.06
CA ASP A 206 3.66 -12.84 -5.42
C ASP A 206 2.38 -13.55 -5.89
N SER A 207 1.80 -14.40 -5.03
CA SER A 207 0.54 -15.11 -5.33
C SER A 207 -0.69 -14.18 -5.47
N PHE A 208 -0.68 -13.03 -4.78
CA PHE A 208 -1.76 -12.02 -4.82
C PHE A 208 -1.54 -10.93 -5.85
N SER A 209 -0.43 -10.90 -6.55
CA SER A 209 -0.07 -9.86 -7.51
C SER A 209 -0.19 -10.36 -8.94
N GLY A 210 -0.30 -9.41 -9.86
CA GLY A 210 -0.23 -9.71 -11.29
C GLY A 210 -1.49 -10.37 -11.83
N ARG A 211 -2.68 -9.79 -11.53
CA ARG A 211 -3.92 -10.23 -12.17
C ARG A 211 -3.74 -10.31 -13.70
N SER A 212 -4.06 -11.44 -14.27
CA SER A 212 -3.80 -11.73 -15.68
C SER A 212 -5.04 -11.63 -16.57
N ASP A 213 -6.23 -11.85 -16.02
CA ASP A 213 -7.50 -11.75 -16.76
C ASP A 213 -8.66 -11.24 -15.87
N LEU A 214 -9.87 -11.19 -16.44
CA LEU A 214 -11.09 -10.74 -15.78
C LEU A 214 -11.94 -11.89 -15.20
N LYS A 215 -11.45 -13.13 -15.25
CA LYS A 215 -12.17 -14.28 -14.70
C LYS A 215 -12.25 -14.22 -13.19
N LEU A 216 -13.25 -14.91 -12.65
CA LEU A 216 -13.57 -14.87 -11.23
C LEU A 216 -12.43 -15.39 -10.34
N ASP A 217 -11.72 -16.40 -10.79
CA ASP A 217 -10.59 -17.03 -10.10
C ASP A 217 -9.31 -16.16 -10.05
N ASP A 218 -9.29 -15.04 -10.80
CA ASP A 218 -8.20 -14.05 -10.78
C ASP A 218 -8.60 -12.71 -10.11
N GLN A 219 -9.87 -12.55 -9.73
CA GLN A 219 -10.41 -11.29 -9.19
C GLN A 219 -9.88 -10.94 -7.78
N TYR A 220 -9.35 -11.90 -7.03
CA TYR A 220 -8.76 -11.65 -5.71
C TYR A 220 -7.37 -11.03 -5.78
N LYS A 221 -6.70 -11.06 -6.93
CA LYS A 221 -5.33 -10.54 -7.10
C LYS A 221 -5.32 -9.03 -7.29
N TYR A 222 -4.31 -8.38 -6.75
CA TYR A 222 -3.96 -7.02 -7.19
C TYR A 222 -3.39 -7.01 -8.61
N ASP A 223 -3.60 -5.92 -9.34
CA ASP A 223 -2.99 -5.75 -10.67
C ASP A 223 -1.47 -5.59 -10.57
N ALA A 224 -1.00 -4.94 -9.50
CA ALA A 224 0.40 -4.92 -9.09
C ALA A 224 0.51 -4.74 -7.58
N SER A 225 1.54 -5.32 -6.99
CA SER A 225 1.93 -5.08 -5.60
C SER A 225 3.35 -4.57 -5.50
N ALA A 226 3.64 -3.79 -4.44
CA ALA A 226 4.98 -3.41 -4.04
C ALA A 226 5.21 -3.75 -2.57
N LEU A 227 5.95 -4.82 -2.30
CA LEU A 227 6.43 -5.15 -0.98
C LEU A 227 7.72 -4.37 -0.71
N VAL A 228 7.60 -3.29 0.05
CA VAL A 228 8.72 -2.40 0.42
C VAL A 228 9.37 -2.92 1.68
N LEU A 229 10.45 -3.66 1.54
CA LEU A 229 11.23 -4.18 2.66
C LEU A 229 12.26 -3.13 3.09
N VAL A 230 12.38 -2.89 4.40
CA VAL A 230 13.25 -1.85 4.94
C VAL A 230 14.14 -2.37 6.06
N ASP A 231 15.44 -2.17 5.92
CA ASP A 231 16.41 -2.33 7.00
C ASP A 231 16.52 -1.01 7.79
N PHE A 232 15.77 -0.93 8.87
CA PHE A 232 15.77 0.24 9.76
C PHE A 232 16.96 0.30 10.71
N LYS A 233 17.85 -0.70 10.75
CA LYS A 233 19.11 -0.64 11.52
C LYS A 233 20.09 0.38 10.94
N GLN A 234 20.02 0.59 9.64
CA GLN A 234 20.92 1.50 8.95
C GLN A 234 20.46 2.95 9.08
N THR A 235 21.39 3.87 8.99
CA THR A 235 21.14 5.32 8.96
C THR A 235 21.91 5.93 7.80
N PRO A 236 21.23 6.38 6.72
CA PRO A 236 19.77 6.30 6.49
C PRO A 236 19.29 4.85 6.37
N PRO A 237 17.97 4.60 6.57
CA PRO A 237 17.39 3.26 6.43
C PRO A 237 17.58 2.76 5.00
N LYS A 238 17.92 1.48 4.85
CA LYS A 238 18.12 0.89 3.53
C LYS A 238 16.80 0.27 3.03
N ILE A 239 16.30 0.76 1.92
CA ILE A 239 15.18 0.12 1.21
C ILE A 239 15.75 -0.99 0.33
N ILE A 240 15.15 -2.18 0.42
CA ILE A 240 15.35 -3.26 -0.54
C ILE A 240 14.39 -2.98 -1.69
N PHE A 241 14.90 -2.26 -2.71
CA PHE A 241 14.11 -1.68 -3.77
C PHE A 241 13.93 -2.63 -4.96
N SER A 242 14.92 -3.48 -5.19
CA SER A 242 15.01 -4.37 -6.34
C SER A 242 15.37 -5.81 -5.91
N LYS A 243 15.27 -6.74 -6.85
CA LYS A 243 15.77 -8.11 -6.71
C LYS A 243 17.26 -8.17 -6.31
N ASP A 244 18.07 -7.32 -6.93
CA ASP A 244 19.51 -7.31 -6.66
C ASP A 244 19.84 -6.77 -5.26
N ASP A 245 19.02 -5.86 -4.74
CA ASP A 245 19.13 -5.44 -3.32
C ASP A 245 18.81 -6.62 -2.38
N LEU A 246 17.79 -7.44 -2.70
CA LEU A 246 17.41 -8.58 -1.86
C LEU A 246 18.47 -9.68 -1.81
N LYS A 247 19.17 -9.94 -2.92
CA LYS A 247 20.28 -10.90 -2.98
C LYS A 247 21.38 -10.64 -1.95
N GLN A 248 21.55 -9.37 -1.53
CA GLN A 248 22.56 -8.99 -0.51
C GLN A 248 22.18 -9.47 0.90
N TYR A 249 21.00 -10.06 1.10
CA TYR A 249 20.49 -10.54 2.39
C TYR A 249 20.39 -12.07 2.47
N ASP A 250 21.11 -12.80 1.61
CA ASP A 250 21.23 -14.26 1.59
C ASP A 250 19.90 -15.03 1.38
N TYR A 251 18.96 -14.43 0.65
CA TYR A 251 17.75 -15.15 0.22
C TYR A 251 18.05 -15.99 -1.03
N SER A 252 17.31 -17.15 -1.15
CA SER A 252 17.43 -18.02 -2.30
C SER A 252 17.04 -17.34 -3.62
N ASP A 253 17.57 -17.86 -4.73
CA ASP A 253 17.24 -17.35 -6.07
C ASP A 253 15.74 -17.40 -6.37
N ASP A 254 15.03 -18.44 -5.88
CA ASP A 254 13.57 -18.54 -6.01
C ASP A 254 12.86 -17.36 -5.35
N ILE A 255 13.23 -17.04 -4.09
CA ILE A 255 12.67 -15.90 -3.34
C ILE A 255 13.00 -14.59 -4.04
N CYS A 256 14.23 -14.43 -4.51
CA CYS A 256 14.63 -13.23 -5.25
C CYS A 256 13.86 -13.09 -6.56
N SER A 257 13.57 -14.19 -7.25
CA SER A 257 12.78 -14.18 -8.49
C SER A 257 11.31 -13.82 -8.25
N MET A 258 10.70 -14.34 -7.20
CA MET A 258 9.35 -13.93 -6.77
C MET A 258 9.31 -12.44 -6.38
N PHE A 259 10.33 -11.97 -5.65
CA PHE A 259 10.41 -10.58 -5.23
C PHE A 259 10.49 -9.61 -6.41
N GLU A 260 11.09 -9.98 -7.51
CA GLU A 260 11.14 -9.17 -8.74
C GLU A 260 9.76 -8.76 -9.24
N HIS A 261 8.75 -9.64 -9.09
CA HIS A 261 7.38 -9.35 -9.51
C HIS A 261 6.66 -8.36 -8.59
N ILE A 262 7.12 -8.21 -7.35
CA ILE A 262 6.45 -7.46 -6.28
C ILE A 262 7.36 -6.43 -5.59
N CYS A 263 8.57 -6.18 -6.10
CA CYS A 263 9.42 -5.14 -5.54
C CYS A 263 8.93 -3.74 -5.93
N ALA A 264 9.42 -2.72 -5.23
CA ALA A 264 9.09 -1.32 -5.52
C ALA A 264 9.57 -0.86 -6.89
N GLU A 265 10.67 -1.45 -7.39
CA GLU A 265 11.14 -1.24 -8.76
C GLU A 265 10.08 -1.70 -9.76
N GLY A 266 9.78 -0.88 -10.74
CA GLY A 266 8.80 -1.20 -11.80
C GLY A 266 7.33 -1.27 -11.37
N PHE A 267 6.98 -1.00 -10.10
CA PHE A 267 5.57 -1.06 -9.62
C PHE A 267 4.64 -0.19 -10.47
N ASP A 268 5.01 1.07 -10.71
CA ASP A 268 4.17 2.01 -11.48
C ASP A 268 3.91 1.51 -12.90
N GLU A 269 4.93 0.91 -13.53
CA GLU A 269 4.84 0.35 -14.87
C GLU A 269 3.94 -0.89 -14.92
N ARG A 270 4.08 -1.79 -13.94
CA ARG A 270 3.25 -2.99 -13.85
C ARG A 270 1.77 -2.62 -13.67
N LEU A 271 1.49 -1.68 -12.77
CA LEU A 271 0.12 -1.22 -12.50
C LEU A 271 -0.50 -0.54 -13.73
N LEU A 272 0.24 0.36 -14.36
CA LEU A 272 -0.24 1.06 -15.56
C LEU A 272 -0.45 0.11 -16.74
N LYS A 273 0.45 -0.85 -16.95
CA LYS A 273 0.32 -1.88 -17.99
C LYS A 273 -0.99 -2.65 -17.85
N ASN A 274 -1.32 -3.09 -16.65
CA ASN A 274 -2.57 -3.82 -16.39
C ASN A 274 -3.79 -2.91 -16.56
N TYR A 275 -3.72 -1.66 -16.10
CA TYR A 275 -4.77 -0.69 -16.36
C TYR A 275 -5.07 -0.57 -17.86
N ILE A 276 -4.08 -0.28 -18.67
CA ILE A 276 -4.26 -0.11 -20.13
C ILE A 276 -4.83 -1.39 -20.75
N LYS A 277 -4.28 -2.55 -20.41
CA LYS A 277 -4.75 -3.85 -20.88
C LYS A 277 -6.26 -4.03 -20.63
N PHE A 278 -6.69 -3.93 -19.38
CA PHE A 278 -8.08 -4.23 -19.03
C PHE A 278 -9.08 -3.18 -19.50
N GLN A 279 -8.67 -1.91 -19.60
CA GLN A 279 -9.52 -0.88 -20.22
C GLN A 279 -9.72 -1.18 -21.71
N THR A 280 -8.65 -1.55 -22.43
CA THR A 280 -8.73 -1.90 -23.85
C THR A 280 -9.57 -3.16 -24.08
N ASP A 281 -9.33 -4.22 -23.31
CA ASP A 281 -10.04 -5.49 -23.42
C ASP A 281 -11.55 -5.34 -23.13
N SER A 282 -11.92 -4.33 -22.36
CA SER A 282 -13.32 -4.04 -21.99
C SER A 282 -13.97 -2.94 -22.84
N GLY A 283 -13.25 -2.34 -23.78
CA GLY A 283 -13.75 -1.26 -24.63
C GLY A 283 -14.03 0.07 -23.89
N LEU A 284 -13.29 0.37 -22.80
CA LEU A 284 -13.48 1.51 -21.90
C LEU A 284 -12.46 2.66 -22.13
#